data_1e093a7d41862e4782b679f2c7863c68
#
_entry.id   1e093a7d41862e4782b679f2c7863c68
#
_cell.length_a   1.000
_cell.length_b   1.000
_cell.length_c   1.000
_cell.angle_alpha   90.00
_cell.angle_beta   90.00
_cell.angle_gamma   90.00
#
_symmetry.space_group_name_H-M   'P 1'
#
loop_
_entity.id
_entity.type
_entity.pdbx_description
1 polymer ?
#
loop_
_entity_poly.entity_id
_entity_poly.type
_entity_poly.pdbx_seq_one_letter_code
_entity_poly.pdbx_strand_id
1 'polypeptide(L)'
;MKEALVVCGEKNLTVGLTIWDIETGDHLLHIPTCASHFHGLTCLRNQYLVASQIHRPGSVAGGVVFTWPFSKPRSPLRSYTVEAIGPLSSTNDGIYLAGGAISGNAYIWEVINGKLLKTWHAHNSPITCLAFSNDSSLLISASEDGMIVVWPMISLLDDKYSEPSHLSLNVTTDHKSFITGLLPSCNVSQSVFVSSSLDGTCKAWDIIKGTLLQTWSFPQPITATVLDPLERFLFCGSADGRIFMTSFDVGLMTEPCVDLEDQKLELNGHTESITALTYCKLGLVSASEDCTVCLWNVIEGVIIRRFNHHKGFITNVVVIPRSSLIPLPNHQRKFTNFPISSLQKCSQQHDPSTTSVTLTPSPEKQQITHHYQSAKSLNHQILDLEVERTPEAVQLKLETNIESRLLITNMTKHVIEMNTRLQSRVLDLTQLRILENEKNQDPEDNS
;
A
#
# COMPACT_ATOMS: atom_id res chain seq x y z
N MET A 1 -5.55 21.20 -0.16
CA MET A 1 -5.54 20.64 1.22
C MET A 1 -4.12 20.66 1.71
N LYS A 2 -3.88 21.11 2.96
CA LYS A 2 -2.55 21.11 3.59
C LYS A 2 -2.16 19.68 3.95
N GLU A 3 -0.88 19.36 3.82
CA GLU A 3 -0.31 18.04 4.09
C GLU A 3 0.65 18.09 5.26
N ALA A 4 0.76 16.98 5.96
CA ALA A 4 1.68 16.78 7.07
C ALA A 4 2.57 15.57 6.80
N LEU A 5 3.81 15.68 7.22
CA LEU A 5 4.84 14.68 7.07
C LEU A 5 5.00 13.89 8.36
N VAL A 6 4.83 12.60 8.28
CA VAL A 6 5.06 11.66 9.37
C VAL A 6 6.42 11.01 9.17
N VAL A 7 7.30 11.13 10.14
CA VAL A 7 8.67 10.61 10.10
C VAL A 7 8.89 9.68 11.29
N CYS A 8 9.41 8.49 11.01
CA CYS A 8 9.73 7.47 12.01
C CYS A 8 11.18 7.01 11.86
N GLY A 9 11.87 6.79 12.97
CA GLY A 9 13.24 6.28 13.01
C GLY A 9 13.35 4.90 13.64
N GLU A 10 14.50 4.25 13.50
CA GLU A 10 14.71 2.86 13.91
C GLU A 10 15.20 2.71 15.36
N LYS A 11 16.20 3.46 15.75
CA LYS A 11 17.01 3.08 16.93
C LYS A 11 16.59 3.68 18.28
N ASN A 12 15.88 4.78 18.28
CA ASN A 12 15.61 5.48 19.54
C ASN A 12 14.14 5.44 19.93
N LEU A 13 13.76 4.49 20.77
CA LEU A 13 12.45 4.48 21.42
C LEU A 13 12.12 5.82 22.14
N THR A 14 13.14 6.63 22.44
CA THR A 14 12.96 7.94 23.07
C THR A 14 12.54 9.03 22.08
N VAL A 15 12.82 8.86 20.79
CA VAL A 15 12.51 9.84 19.74
C VAL A 15 11.13 9.65 19.20
N GLY A 16 10.73 8.40 19.02
CA GLY A 16 9.42 8.06 18.53
C GLY A 16 9.17 8.57 17.10
N LEU A 17 7.94 8.91 16.87
CA LEU A 17 7.43 9.38 15.61
C LEU A 17 7.16 10.88 15.68
N THR A 18 7.58 11.63 14.68
CA THR A 18 7.38 13.08 14.59
C THR A 18 6.50 13.41 13.40
N ILE A 19 5.60 14.38 13.58
CA ILE A 19 4.73 14.88 12.52
C ILE A 19 5.00 16.37 12.32
N TRP A 20 5.26 16.76 11.08
CA TRP A 20 5.61 18.11 10.69
C TRP A 20 4.66 18.65 9.63
N ASP A 21 4.43 19.94 9.65
CA ASP A 21 3.74 20.63 8.57
C ASP A 21 4.71 20.81 7.40
N ILE A 22 4.36 20.31 6.22
CA ILE A 22 5.23 20.36 5.05
C ILE A 22 5.41 21.81 4.58
N GLU A 23 4.35 22.63 4.64
CA GLU A 23 4.37 24.02 4.15
C GLU A 23 5.17 24.94 5.08
N THR A 24 4.92 24.87 6.39
CA THR A 24 5.53 25.79 7.36
C THR A 24 6.86 25.27 7.94
N GLY A 25 7.00 23.95 8.02
CA GLY A 25 8.12 23.28 8.70
C GLY A 25 7.92 23.16 10.21
N ASP A 26 6.73 23.52 10.71
CA ASP A 26 6.44 23.46 12.13
C ASP A 26 6.25 22.03 12.60
N HIS A 27 6.72 21.75 13.81
CA HIS A 27 6.47 20.50 14.50
C HIS A 27 5.04 20.48 15.02
N LEU A 28 4.21 19.55 14.51
CA LEU A 28 2.79 19.45 14.87
C LEU A 28 2.56 18.51 16.05
N LEU A 29 3.18 17.33 16.00
CA LEU A 29 2.93 16.28 16.99
C LEU A 29 4.16 15.40 17.15
N HIS A 30 4.36 14.91 18.40
CA HIS A 30 5.38 13.92 18.73
C HIS A 30 4.73 12.74 19.46
N ILE A 31 4.95 11.52 18.95
CA ILE A 31 4.51 10.28 19.57
C ILE A 31 5.75 9.54 20.06
N PRO A 32 6.03 9.51 21.38
CA PRO A 32 7.20 8.84 21.92
C PRO A 32 7.07 7.31 21.79
N THR A 33 8.19 6.62 21.89
CA THR A 33 8.25 5.14 21.98
C THR A 33 7.80 4.37 20.73
N CYS A 34 8.02 4.91 19.54
CA CYS A 34 7.82 4.18 18.29
C CYS A 34 9.15 4.03 17.57
N ALA A 35 9.57 2.81 17.28
CA ALA A 35 10.69 2.49 16.41
C ALA A 35 10.20 1.42 15.42
N SER A 36 10.17 1.75 14.15
CA SER A 36 9.61 0.87 13.13
C SER A 36 10.67 0.42 12.14
N HIS A 37 10.53 -0.81 11.65
CA HIS A 37 11.35 -1.35 10.58
C HIS A 37 11.11 -0.60 9.26
N PHE A 38 12.00 -0.77 8.27
CA PHE A 38 11.74 -0.32 6.90
C PHE A 38 10.41 -0.89 6.41
N HIS A 39 9.62 -0.07 5.72
CA HIS A 39 8.26 -0.41 5.29
C HIS A 39 7.29 -0.85 6.39
N GLY A 40 7.65 -0.67 7.66
CA GLY A 40 6.82 -1.05 8.80
C GLY A 40 5.82 0.00 9.25
N LEU A 41 5.68 1.12 8.54
CA LEU A 41 4.76 2.21 8.84
C LEU A 41 3.73 2.37 7.72
N THR A 42 2.44 2.33 8.07
CA THR A 42 1.35 2.55 7.10
C THR A 42 0.23 3.40 7.71
N CYS A 43 -0.59 4.00 6.86
CA CYS A 43 -1.71 4.83 7.24
C CYS A 43 -3.02 4.19 6.81
N LEU A 44 -3.94 3.96 7.76
CA LEU A 44 -5.26 3.42 7.47
C LEU A 44 -6.28 4.55 7.33
N ARG A 45 -6.88 4.67 6.14
CA ARG A 45 -7.98 5.62 5.83
C ARG A 45 -7.70 7.08 6.22
N ASN A 46 -6.46 7.49 6.33
CA ASN A 46 -6.08 8.80 6.87
C ASN A 46 -6.63 9.10 8.28
N GLN A 47 -7.00 8.06 9.05
CA GLN A 47 -7.53 8.19 10.41
C GLN A 47 -6.63 7.55 11.47
N TYR A 48 -5.90 6.52 11.08
CA TYR A 48 -5.03 5.77 11.98
C TYR A 48 -3.66 5.60 11.38
N LEU A 49 -2.66 5.67 12.23
CA LEU A 49 -1.29 5.31 11.91
C LEU A 49 -0.99 3.94 12.51
N VAL A 50 -0.43 3.05 11.70
CA VAL A 50 -0.05 1.70 12.13
C VAL A 50 1.44 1.52 11.93
N ALA A 51 2.13 1.04 12.95
CA ALA A 51 3.55 0.75 12.90
C ALA A 51 3.88 -0.61 13.52
N SER A 52 4.71 -1.37 12.83
CA SER A 52 5.37 -2.54 13.39
C SER A 52 6.51 -2.08 14.28
N GLN A 53 6.62 -2.63 15.49
CA GLN A 53 7.71 -2.28 16.39
C GLN A 53 8.83 -3.30 16.28
N ILE A 54 10.06 -2.78 16.18
CA ILE A 54 11.28 -3.59 16.24
C ILE A 54 11.44 -4.12 17.67
N HIS A 55 11.68 -5.41 17.79
CA HIS A 55 12.01 -6.04 19.06
C HIS A 55 13.44 -5.72 19.49
N ARG A 56 13.62 -5.70 20.83
CA ARG A 56 14.96 -5.67 21.39
C ARG A 56 15.73 -6.92 20.96
N PRO A 57 17.00 -6.77 20.55
CA PRO A 57 17.84 -7.92 20.22
C PRO A 57 17.85 -8.93 21.38
N GLY A 58 17.60 -10.21 21.08
CA GLY A 58 17.57 -11.29 22.10
C GLY A 58 16.18 -11.64 22.65
N SER A 59 15.11 -10.95 22.26
CA SER A 59 13.74 -11.34 22.63
C SER A 59 13.20 -12.33 21.59
N VAL A 60 12.96 -13.57 22.02
CA VAL A 60 12.29 -14.61 21.19
C VAL A 60 10.77 -14.44 21.18
N ALA A 61 10.25 -13.51 21.98
CA ALA A 61 8.81 -13.26 22.10
C ALA A 61 8.27 -12.47 20.90
N GLY A 62 7.07 -12.83 20.44
CA GLY A 62 6.38 -12.30 19.27
C GLY A 62 6.39 -10.79 19.08
N GLY A 63 5.92 -10.33 17.91
CA GLY A 63 5.92 -8.94 17.49
C GLY A 63 4.85 -8.09 18.18
N VAL A 64 4.99 -6.77 18.07
CA VAL A 64 3.96 -5.82 18.49
C VAL A 64 3.68 -4.86 17.34
N VAL A 65 2.41 -4.71 17.00
CA VAL A 65 1.93 -3.70 16.07
C VAL A 65 1.16 -2.66 16.86
N PHE A 66 1.55 -1.40 16.71
CA PHE A 66 0.88 -0.27 17.33
C PHE A 66 -0.06 0.39 16.34
N THR A 67 -1.22 0.78 16.81
CA THR A 67 -2.18 1.56 16.04
C THR A 67 -2.55 2.81 16.83
N TRP A 68 -2.28 4.00 16.26
CA TRP A 68 -2.60 5.29 16.86
C TRP A 68 -3.73 5.95 16.09
N PRO A 69 -4.86 6.29 16.74
CA PRO A 69 -5.83 7.19 16.15
C PRO A 69 -5.25 8.61 16.10
N PHE A 70 -5.32 9.29 14.97
CA PHE A 70 -4.86 10.69 14.88
C PHE A 70 -5.60 11.64 15.82
N SER A 71 -6.85 11.31 16.16
CA SER A 71 -7.64 12.09 17.12
C SER A 71 -7.15 11.99 18.57
N LYS A 72 -6.45 10.90 18.94
CA LYS A 72 -5.90 10.65 20.29
C LYS A 72 -4.59 9.87 20.22
N PRO A 73 -3.51 10.45 19.74
CA PRO A 73 -2.27 9.71 19.46
C PRO A 73 -1.51 9.24 20.71
N ARG A 74 -1.91 9.67 21.90
CA ARG A 74 -1.21 9.31 23.17
C ARG A 74 -1.53 7.91 23.70
N SER A 75 -2.59 7.27 23.22
CA SER A 75 -3.00 5.93 23.66
C SER A 75 -3.08 4.98 22.48
N PRO A 76 -1.98 4.29 22.10
CA PRO A 76 -1.99 3.33 21.02
C PRO A 76 -2.75 2.07 21.41
N LEU A 77 -3.46 1.51 20.44
CA LEU A 77 -3.91 0.14 20.51
C LEU A 77 -2.69 -0.77 20.26
N ARG A 78 -2.44 -1.70 21.18
CA ARG A 78 -1.33 -2.65 21.09
C ARG A 78 -1.85 -4.00 20.65
N SER A 79 -1.29 -4.52 19.57
CA SER A 79 -1.61 -5.84 19.03
C SER A 79 -0.37 -6.72 19.07
N TYR A 80 -0.48 -7.88 19.71
CA TYR A 80 0.64 -8.81 19.83
C TYR A 80 0.54 -9.87 18.75
N THR A 81 1.58 -10.00 17.94
CA THR A 81 1.68 -10.99 16.86
C THR A 81 2.47 -12.22 17.30
N VAL A 82 2.40 -13.31 16.55
CA VAL A 82 3.15 -14.56 16.84
C VAL A 82 4.64 -14.30 16.68
N GLU A 83 5.01 -13.60 15.63
CA GLU A 83 6.38 -13.27 15.25
C GLU A 83 6.55 -11.76 15.12
N ALA A 84 7.80 -11.31 15.06
CA ALA A 84 8.11 -9.93 14.73
C ALA A 84 7.72 -9.65 13.28
N ILE A 85 6.84 -8.67 13.10
CA ILE A 85 6.41 -8.19 11.80
C ILE A 85 7.33 -7.04 11.38
N GLY A 86 7.90 -7.13 10.18
CA GLY A 86 8.69 -6.07 9.57
C GLY A 86 7.79 -5.16 8.72
N PRO A 87 7.67 -5.43 7.42
CA PRO A 87 6.86 -4.62 6.51
C PRO A 87 5.36 -4.77 6.77
N LEU A 88 4.65 -3.66 6.61
CA LEU A 88 3.20 -3.57 6.72
C LEU A 88 2.62 -2.93 5.45
N SER A 89 1.51 -3.45 4.98
CA SER A 89 0.73 -2.84 3.91
C SER A 89 -0.75 -2.93 4.21
N SER A 90 -1.51 -1.94 3.80
CA SER A 90 -2.97 -1.90 3.99
C SER A 90 -3.69 -1.69 2.68
N THR A 91 -4.89 -2.22 2.58
CA THR A 91 -5.79 -1.92 1.46
C THR A 91 -6.21 -0.46 1.50
N ASN A 92 -6.56 0.13 0.35
CA ASN A 92 -6.97 1.53 0.24
C ASN A 92 -8.24 1.85 1.05
N ASP A 93 -9.13 0.87 1.17
CA ASP A 93 -10.33 0.94 2.00
C ASP A 93 -10.05 0.74 3.50
N GLY A 94 -8.82 0.33 3.87
CA GLY A 94 -8.39 0.08 5.25
C GLY A 94 -9.05 -1.12 5.91
N ILE A 95 -9.68 -2.03 5.15
CA ILE A 95 -10.36 -3.21 5.70
C ILE A 95 -9.33 -4.28 6.05
N TYR A 96 -8.33 -4.49 5.21
CA TYR A 96 -7.29 -5.50 5.40
C TYR A 96 -5.93 -4.89 5.67
N LEU A 97 -5.18 -5.53 6.55
CA LEU A 97 -3.79 -5.24 6.86
C LEU A 97 -2.98 -6.50 6.62
N ALA A 98 -1.92 -6.39 5.83
CA ALA A 98 -0.95 -7.46 5.63
C ALA A 98 0.36 -7.14 6.35
N GLY A 99 1.03 -8.17 6.85
CA GLY A 99 2.32 -8.06 7.52
C GLY A 99 3.25 -9.20 7.13
N GLY A 100 4.53 -8.90 6.93
CA GLY A 100 5.58 -9.86 6.61
C GLY A 100 6.51 -10.10 7.79
N ALA A 101 6.90 -11.36 8.01
CA ALA A 101 7.82 -11.75 9.07
C ALA A 101 9.21 -12.11 8.54
N ILE A 102 10.18 -12.13 9.48
CA ILE A 102 11.56 -12.55 9.19
C ILE A 102 11.63 -14.05 8.82
N SER A 103 10.68 -14.86 9.29
CA SER A 103 10.59 -16.28 8.94
C SER A 103 10.16 -16.55 7.49
N GLY A 104 9.77 -15.50 6.74
CA GLY A 104 9.17 -15.63 5.41
C GLY A 104 7.65 -15.88 5.46
N ASN A 105 7.05 -15.91 6.64
CA ASN A 105 5.61 -16.03 6.79
C ASN A 105 4.92 -14.68 6.55
N ALA A 106 3.80 -14.71 5.86
CA ALA A 106 2.92 -13.58 5.67
C ALA A 106 1.61 -13.76 6.44
N TYR A 107 1.08 -12.65 6.90
CA TYR A 107 -0.11 -12.56 7.73
C TYR A 107 -1.10 -11.58 7.12
N ILE A 108 -2.39 -11.89 7.19
CA ILE A 108 -3.44 -10.96 6.79
C ILE A 108 -4.51 -10.89 7.88
N TRP A 109 -4.85 -9.66 8.27
CA TRP A 109 -5.87 -9.38 9.28
C TRP A 109 -7.01 -8.55 8.69
N GLU A 110 -8.22 -8.80 9.18
CA GLU A 110 -9.34 -7.89 9.05
C GLU A 110 -9.26 -6.86 10.18
N VAL A 111 -9.12 -5.60 9.84
CA VAL A 111 -8.82 -4.51 10.79
C VAL A 111 -9.98 -4.21 11.73
N ILE A 112 -11.24 -4.30 11.24
CA ILE A 112 -12.45 -3.97 11.99
C ILE A 112 -12.59 -4.87 13.22
N ASN A 113 -12.52 -6.18 13.01
CA ASN A 113 -12.69 -7.18 14.07
C ASN A 113 -11.35 -7.61 14.69
N GLY A 114 -10.23 -7.16 14.10
CA GLY A 114 -8.89 -7.61 14.46
C GLY A 114 -8.62 -9.08 14.14
N LYS A 115 -9.51 -9.76 13.40
CA LYS A 115 -9.42 -11.19 13.12
C LYS A 115 -8.22 -11.50 12.22
N LEU A 116 -7.38 -12.48 12.63
CA LEU A 116 -6.39 -13.06 11.75
C LEU A 116 -7.09 -13.97 10.76
N LEU A 117 -7.10 -13.59 9.48
CA LEU A 117 -7.77 -14.33 8.42
C LEU A 117 -6.92 -15.50 7.93
N LYS A 118 -5.64 -15.23 7.61
CA LYS A 118 -4.74 -16.26 7.11
C LYS A 118 -3.29 -16.00 7.51
N THR A 119 -2.56 -17.09 7.67
CA THR A 119 -1.09 -17.13 7.77
C THR A 119 -0.61 -18.17 6.76
N TRP A 120 0.40 -17.82 5.97
CA TRP A 120 0.98 -18.75 5.00
C TRP A 120 2.48 -18.48 4.86
N HIS A 121 3.20 -19.50 4.43
CA HIS A 121 4.62 -19.40 4.11
C HIS A 121 4.76 -18.82 2.71
N ALA A 122 5.14 -17.54 2.63
CA ALA A 122 5.21 -16.79 1.38
C ALA A 122 6.59 -16.91 0.72
N HIS A 123 7.65 -16.87 1.51
CA HIS A 123 9.05 -16.90 1.06
C HIS A 123 9.91 -17.75 1.99
N ASN A 124 11.02 -18.24 1.47
CA ASN A 124 12.03 -18.99 2.27
C ASN A 124 12.98 -18.06 3.05
N SER A 125 12.99 -16.78 2.70
CA SER A 125 13.82 -15.73 3.31
C SER A 125 12.95 -14.63 3.89
N PRO A 126 13.50 -13.72 4.72
CA PRO A 126 12.74 -12.61 5.31
C PRO A 126 11.98 -11.80 4.27
N ILE A 127 10.74 -11.44 4.58
CA ILE A 127 9.94 -10.54 3.74
C ILE A 127 10.44 -9.11 3.96
N THR A 128 10.85 -8.45 2.89
CA THR A 128 11.35 -7.07 2.91
C THR A 128 10.27 -6.04 2.62
N CYS A 129 9.38 -6.35 1.67
CA CYS A 129 8.35 -5.43 1.22
C CYS A 129 7.02 -6.14 0.99
N LEU A 130 5.94 -5.42 1.25
CA LEU A 130 4.56 -5.81 0.94
C LEU A 130 3.83 -4.63 0.30
N ALA A 131 3.05 -4.89 -0.74
CA ALA A 131 2.21 -3.87 -1.36
C ALA A 131 0.91 -4.47 -1.85
N PHE A 132 -0.22 -3.80 -1.60
CA PHE A 132 -1.48 -4.13 -2.26
C PHE A 132 -1.55 -3.43 -3.61
N SER A 133 -2.17 -4.08 -4.59
CA SER A 133 -2.57 -3.42 -5.83
C SER A 133 -3.56 -2.29 -5.53
N ASN A 134 -3.65 -1.32 -6.42
CA ASN A 134 -4.49 -0.14 -6.19
C ASN A 134 -5.99 -0.47 -6.01
N ASP A 135 -6.46 -1.51 -6.70
CA ASP A 135 -7.82 -2.06 -6.57
C ASP A 135 -7.99 -3.01 -5.38
N SER A 136 -6.92 -3.23 -4.59
CA SER A 136 -6.89 -4.14 -3.45
C SER A 136 -7.23 -5.62 -3.77
N SER A 137 -7.19 -6.01 -5.04
CA SER A 137 -7.48 -7.38 -5.48
C SER A 137 -6.28 -8.32 -5.35
N LEU A 138 -5.06 -7.77 -5.34
CA LEU A 138 -3.81 -8.50 -5.29
C LEU A 138 -2.92 -7.99 -4.15
N LEU A 139 -2.20 -8.89 -3.53
CA LEU A 139 -1.10 -8.61 -2.61
C LEU A 139 0.21 -9.02 -3.28
N ILE A 140 1.21 -8.16 -3.25
CA ILE A 140 2.55 -8.43 -3.77
C ILE A 140 3.49 -8.51 -2.58
N SER A 141 4.27 -9.57 -2.50
CA SER A 141 5.32 -9.75 -1.48
C SER A 141 6.67 -9.89 -2.11
N ALA A 142 7.68 -9.33 -1.48
CA ALA A 142 9.08 -9.43 -1.89
C ALA A 142 9.97 -9.81 -0.72
N SER A 143 11.10 -10.45 -1.02
CA SER A 143 11.99 -11.03 -0.04
C SER A 143 13.46 -10.68 -0.29
N GLU A 144 14.30 -10.96 0.71
CA GLU A 144 15.75 -10.79 0.65
C GLU A 144 16.44 -11.64 -0.43
N ASP A 145 15.81 -12.75 -0.84
CA ASP A 145 16.34 -13.64 -1.91
C ASP A 145 16.11 -13.11 -3.32
N GLY A 146 15.51 -11.93 -3.48
CA GLY A 146 15.18 -11.34 -4.77
C GLY A 146 13.91 -11.89 -5.42
N MET A 147 13.16 -12.73 -4.71
CA MET A 147 11.88 -13.26 -5.18
C MET A 147 10.74 -12.28 -4.96
N ILE A 148 9.85 -12.20 -5.94
CA ILE A 148 8.58 -11.48 -5.82
C ILE A 148 7.44 -12.46 -6.10
N VAL A 149 6.44 -12.46 -5.25
CA VAL A 149 5.27 -13.32 -5.41
C VAL A 149 4.00 -12.48 -5.37
N VAL A 150 3.09 -12.75 -6.29
CA VAL A 150 1.78 -12.09 -6.41
C VAL A 150 0.69 -13.04 -5.93
N TRP A 151 -0.14 -12.58 -5.01
CA TRP A 151 -1.19 -13.33 -4.34
C TRP A 151 -2.55 -12.72 -4.63
N PRO A 152 -3.51 -13.45 -5.25
CA PRO A 152 -4.89 -12.99 -5.36
C PRO A 152 -5.56 -12.98 -3.99
N MET A 153 -6.20 -11.87 -3.65
CA MET A 153 -6.92 -11.75 -2.37
C MET A 153 -8.04 -12.78 -2.23
N ILE A 154 -8.71 -13.12 -3.33
CA ILE A 154 -9.73 -14.19 -3.34
C ILE A 154 -9.15 -15.52 -2.85
N SER A 155 -7.97 -15.90 -3.31
CA SER A 155 -7.31 -17.16 -2.88
C SER A 155 -6.83 -17.07 -1.42
N LEU A 156 -6.42 -15.89 -0.96
CA LEU A 156 -6.01 -15.69 0.42
C LEU A 156 -7.18 -15.71 1.39
N LEU A 157 -8.36 -15.26 0.98
CA LEU A 157 -9.56 -15.23 1.82
C LEU A 157 -10.38 -16.54 1.78
N ASP A 158 -10.11 -17.44 0.83
CA ASP A 158 -10.79 -18.74 0.75
C ASP A 158 -10.07 -19.76 1.63
N ASP A 159 -10.81 -20.34 2.59
CA ASP A 159 -10.29 -21.36 3.52
C ASP A 159 -9.97 -22.70 2.83
N LYS A 160 -10.48 -22.93 1.61
CA LYS A 160 -10.29 -24.19 0.88
C LYS A 160 -8.86 -24.36 0.36
N TYR A 161 -8.15 -23.27 0.13
CA TYR A 161 -6.77 -23.30 -0.38
C TYR A 161 -5.78 -23.27 0.78
N SER A 162 -5.24 -24.43 1.13
CA SER A 162 -4.27 -24.58 2.25
C SER A 162 -2.82 -24.56 1.78
N GLU A 163 -2.55 -24.95 0.52
CA GLU A 163 -1.18 -25.06 0.03
C GLU A 163 -0.70 -23.78 -0.67
N PRO A 164 0.53 -23.30 -0.36
CA PRO A 164 1.08 -22.06 -0.93
C PRO A 164 1.18 -22.08 -2.47
N SER A 165 1.46 -23.25 -3.06
CA SER A 165 1.60 -23.42 -4.50
C SER A 165 0.32 -23.12 -5.31
N HIS A 166 -0.84 -23.25 -4.68
CA HIS A 166 -2.13 -22.92 -5.29
C HIS A 166 -2.62 -21.51 -4.98
N LEU A 167 -1.92 -20.81 -4.09
CA LEU A 167 -2.28 -19.46 -3.67
C LEU A 167 -1.66 -18.37 -4.56
N SER A 168 -0.44 -18.62 -5.10
CA SER A 168 0.27 -17.63 -5.88
C SER A 168 -0.22 -17.56 -7.33
N LEU A 169 -0.33 -16.33 -7.85
CA LEU A 169 -0.64 -16.07 -9.25
C LEU A 169 0.63 -16.14 -10.10
N ASN A 170 1.66 -15.44 -9.71
CA ASN A 170 2.95 -15.34 -10.40
C ASN A 170 4.10 -15.29 -9.40
N VAL A 171 5.25 -15.83 -9.81
CA VAL A 171 6.52 -15.78 -9.08
C VAL A 171 7.60 -15.31 -10.03
N THR A 172 8.38 -14.30 -9.63
CA THR A 172 9.51 -13.78 -10.41
C THR A 172 10.79 -13.83 -9.58
N THR A 173 11.92 -14.18 -10.20
CA THR A 173 13.22 -14.38 -9.54
C THR A 173 14.37 -13.67 -10.26
N ASP A 174 14.08 -12.62 -11.03
CA ASP A 174 15.07 -11.97 -11.90
C ASP A 174 15.97 -10.98 -11.17
N HIS A 175 15.63 -10.55 -9.94
CA HIS A 175 16.52 -9.76 -9.11
C HIS A 175 17.61 -10.63 -8.50
N LYS A 176 18.84 -10.08 -8.44
CA LYS A 176 20.04 -10.80 -7.95
C LYS A 176 20.33 -10.51 -6.47
N SER A 177 19.63 -9.58 -5.86
CA SER A 177 19.84 -9.13 -4.48
C SER A 177 18.52 -8.73 -3.82
N PHE A 178 18.57 -8.27 -2.57
CA PHE A 178 17.45 -7.86 -1.76
C PHE A 178 16.53 -6.86 -2.49
N ILE A 179 15.24 -7.09 -2.41
CA ILE A 179 14.25 -6.15 -2.91
C ILE A 179 13.99 -5.11 -1.84
N THR A 180 14.18 -3.85 -2.21
CA THR A 180 14.12 -2.69 -1.32
C THR A 180 12.82 -1.93 -1.43
N GLY A 181 12.04 -2.12 -2.50
CA GLY A 181 10.77 -1.43 -2.69
C GLY A 181 9.84 -2.12 -3.67
N LEU A 182 8.56 -1.96 -3.44
CA LEU A 182 7.46 -2.40 -4.31
C LEU A 182 6.48 -1.24 -4.50
N LEU A 183 6.23 -0.86 -5.73
CA LEU A 183 5.33 0.24 -6.10
C LEU A 183 4.28 -0.28 -7.08
N PRO A 184 3.05 -0.52 -6.66
CA PRO A 184 1.96 -0.77 -7.59
C PRO A 184 1.62 0.51 -8.34
N SER A 185 1.39 0.42 -9.65
CA SER A 185 0.91 1.53 -10.46
C SER A 185 -0.53 1.89 -10.09
N CYS A 186 -0.82 3.19 -10.05
CA CYS A 186 -2.17 3.71 -9.82
C CYS A 186 -3.02 3.72 -11.10
N ASN A 187 -2.40 3.55 -12.27
CA ASN A 187 -3.09 3.53 -13.55
C ASN A 187 -4.01 2.31 -13.67
N VAL A 188 -5.30 2.57 -13.73
CA VAL A 188 -6.36 1.56 -13.81
C VAL A 188 -6.29 0.74 -15.10
N SER A 189 -5.67 1.27 -16.15
CA SER A 189 -5.56 0.62 -17.46
C SER A 189 -4.37 -0.33 -17.59
N GLN A 190 -3.38 -0.23 -16.71
CA GLN A 190 -2.16 -1.05 -16.76
C GLN A 190 -1.96 -1.73 -15.41
N SER A 191 -2.05 -3.06 -15.41
CA SER A 191 -1.73 -3.87 -14.23
C SER A 191 -0.20 -4.00 -14.11
N VAL A 192 0.48 -2.90 -13.75
CA VAL A 192 1.94 -2.83 -13.65
C VAL A 192 2.36 -2.58 -12.21
N PHE A 193 3.47 -3.16 -11.79
CA PHE A 193 4.17 -2.76 -10.58
C PHE A 193 5.67 -2.60 -10.85
N VAL A 194 6.33 -1.81 -10.03
CA VAL A 194 7.78 -1.60 -10.08
C VAL A 194 8.40 -2.21 -8.83
N SER A 195 9.49 -2.93 -9.02
CA SER A 195 10.35 -3.41 -7.93
C SER A 195 11.72 -2.73 -8.02
N SER A 196 12.32 -2.44 -6.87
CA SER A 196 13.69 -1.97 -6.75
C SER A 196 14.53 -2.92 -5.92
N SER A 197 15.83 -2.99 -6.20
CA SER A 197 16.74 -3.91 -5.54
C SER A 197 18.11 -3.29 -5.28
N LEU A 198 18.82 -3.87 -4.29
CA LEU A 198 20.24 -3.57 -4.03
C LEU A 198 21.17 -4.03 -5.16
N ASP A 199 20.67 -4.76 -6.17
CA ASP A 199 21.44 -5.09 -7.38
C ASP A 199 21.64 -3.88 -8.32
N GLY A 200 21.15 -2.69 -7.94
CA GLY A 200 21.26 -1.47 -8.73
C GLY A 200 20.23 -1.38 -9.86
N THR A 201 19.19 -2.23 -9.84
CA THR A 201 18.16 -2.22 -10.87
C THR A 201 16.77 -1.92 -10.31
N CYS A 202 15.95 -1.24 -11.11
CA CYS A 202 14.50 -1.18 -10.95
C CYS A 202 13.86 -1.89 -12.15
N LYS A 203 12.80 -2.64 -11.89
CA LYS A 203 12.13 -3.45 -12.91
C LYS A 203 10.63 -3.23 -12.88
N ALA A 204 10.03 -3.03 -14.05
CA ALA A 204 8.58 -2.95 -14.21
C ALA A 204 8.03 -4.29 -14.72
N TRP A 205 6.92 -4.71 -14.14
CA TRP A 205 6.31 -6.02 -14.37
C TRP A 205 4.84 -5.90 -14.70
N ASP A 206 4.37 -6.75 -15.61
CA ASP A 206 2.94 -7.01 -15.77
C ASP A 206 2.47 -7.93 -14.62
N ILE A 207 1.57 -7.45 -13.77
CA ILE A 207 1.09 -8.21 -12.59
C ILE A 207 0.39 -9.51 -13.02
N ILE A 208 -0.40 -9.46 -14.09
CA ILE A 208 -1.24 -10.58 -14.51
C ILE A 208 -0.41 -11.64 -15.23
N LYS A 209 0.47 -11.21 -16.14
CA LYS A 209 1.29 -12.13 -16.94
C LYS A 209 2.55 -12.56 -16.21
N GLY A 210 3.01 -11.79 -15.21
CA GLY A 210 4.29 -12.01 -14.55
C GLY A 210 5.50 -11.74 -15.45
N THR A 211 5.31 -11.03 -16.57
CA THR A 211 6.39 -10.73 -17.52
C THR A 211 7.10 -9.44 -17.19
N LEU A 212 8.42 -9.43 -17.35
CA LEU A 212 9.24 -8.24 -17.26
C LEU A 212 8.95 -7.33 -18.45
N LEU A 213 8.59 -6.07 -18.17
CA LEU A 213 8.28 -5.07 -19.19
C LEU A 213 9.48 -4.17 -19.48
N GLN A 214 10.14 -3.69 -18.44
CA GLN A 214 11.26 -2.75 -18.54
C GLN A 214 12.23 -2.91 -17.38
N THR A 215 13.51 -2.62 -17.63
CA THR A 215 14.58 -2.59 -16.61
C THR A 215 15.33 -1.28 -16.71
N TRP A 216 15.50 -0.61 -15.57
CA TRP A 216 16.38 0.54 -15.40
C TRP A 216 17.58 0.11 -14.58
N SER A 217 18.78 0.42 -15.05
CA SER A 217 20.04 0.13 -14.36
C SER A 217 20.68 1.40 -13.83
N PHE A 218 21.16 1.36 -12.61
CA PHE A 218 21.79 2.47 -11.91
C PHE A 218 23.19 2.08 -11.45
N PRO A 219 24.11 3.06 -11.32
CA PRO A 219 25.50 2.79 -10.93
C PRO A 219 25.66 2.36 -9.47
N GLN A 220 24.64 2.60 -8.64
CA GLN A 220 24.64 2.33 -7.21
C GLN A 220 23.43 1.49 -6.80
N PRO A 221 23.49 0.76 -5.67
CA PRO A 221 22.35 0.05 -5.10
C PRO A 221 21.18 0.99 -4.84
N ILE A 222 19.98 0.56 -5.22
CA ILE A 222 18.76 1.34 -4.99
C ILE A 222 18.13 0.90 -3.67
N THR A 223 17.88 1.86 -2.80
CA THR A 223 17.38 1.64 -1.43
C THR A 223 15.94 2.07 -1.23
N ALA A 224 15.45 3.03 -2.04
CA ALA A 224 14.07 3.51 -1.97
C ALA A 224 13.59 3.95 -3.35
N THR A 225 12.29 3.81 -3.60
CA THR A 225 11.69 4.24 -4.88
C THR A 225 10.32 4.86 -4.66
N VAL A 226 9.93 5.77 -5.55
CA VAL A 226 8.59 6.34 -5.60
C VAL A 226 8.24 6.74 -7.03
N LEU A 227 6.96 6.61 -7.41
CA LEU A 227 6.40 7.13 -8.65
C LEU A 227 5.81 8.52 -8.44
N ASP A 228 5.93 9.37 -9.44
CA ASP A 228 5.18 10.63 -9.52
C ASP A 228 3.66 10.32 -9.53
N PRO A 229 2.81 11.17 -8.94
CA PRO A 229 1.34 11.00 -8.97
C PRO A 229 0.72 10.87 -10.36
N LEU A 230 1.39 11.37 -11.39
CA LEU A 230 0.98 11.22 -12.79
C LEU A 230 1.63 10.01 -13.47
N GLU A 231 2.47 9.26 -12.75
CA GLU A 231 3.21 8.09 -13.24
C GLU A 231 4.02 8.36 -14.52
N ARG A 232 4.60 9.55 -14.63
CA ARG A 232 5.51 9.91 -15.73
C ARG A 232 6.98 9.74 -15.38
N PHE A 233 7.30 9.82 -14.08
CA PHE A 233 8.67 9.76 -13.59
C PHE A 233 8.79 8.75 -12.45
N LEU A 234 9.86 7.96 -12.50
CA LEU A 234 10.31 7.09 -11.43
C LEU A 234 11.50 7.75 -10.74
N PHE A 235 11.42 7.91 -9.42
CA PHE A 235 12.50 8.39 -8.57
C PHE A 235 13.11 7.23 -7.80
N CYS A 236 14.43 7.09 -7.90
CA CYS A 236 15.19 6.03 -7.28
C CYS A 236 16.25 6.62 -6.36
N GLY A 237 16.12 6.39 -5.06
CA GLY A 237 17.10 6.78 -4.06
C GLY A 237 18.17 5.71 -3.93
N SER A 238 19.43 6.13 -3.88
CA SER A 238 20.57 5.23 -3.82
C SER A 238 21.26 5.23 -2.45
N ALA A 239 22.12 4.24 -2.26
CA ALA A 239 22.90 4.05 -1.04
C ALA A 239 23.93 5.17 -0.80
N ASP A 240 24.29 5.95 -1.81
CA ASP A 240 25.24 7.06 -1.71
C ASP A 240 24.57 8.44 -1.49
N GLY A 241 23.24 8.47 -1.28
CA GLY A 241 22.50 9.70 -1.01
C GLY A 241 22.03 10.45 -2.25
N ARG A 242 22.27 9.94 -3.46
CA ARG A 242 21.75 10.50 -4.70
C ARG A 242 20.34 9.98 -5.00
N ILE A 243 19.55 10.83 -5.65
CA ILE A 243 18.24 10.44 -6.15
C ILE A 243 18.27 10.55 -7.67
N PHE A 244 18.03 9.44 -8.35
CA PHE A 244 17.93 9.39 -9.79
C PHE A 244 16.48 9.57 -10.22
N MET A 245 16.24 10.40 -11.22
CA MET A 245 14.95 10.56 -11.87
C MET A 245 15.03 9.98 -13.28
N THR A 246 14.08 9.13 -13.64
CA THR A 246 13.97 8.54 -14.98
C THR A 246 12.52 8.59 -15.45
N SER A 247 12.30 8.57 -16.78
CA SER A 247 10.96 8.50 -17.34
C SER A 247 10.33 7.12 -17.09
N PHE A 248 9.02 7.11 -16.86
CA PHE A 248 8.23 5.91 -16.67
C PHE A 248 7.23 5.75 -17.82
N ASP A 249 7.72 5.27 -18.98
CA ASP A 249 6.95 5.11 -20.20
C ASP A 249 6.68 3.62 -20.52
N VAL A 250 6.11 2.90 -19.54
CA VAL A 250 5.84 1.48 -19.67
C VAL A 250 4.61 1.24 -20.54
N GLY A 251 4.78 0.56 -21.67
CA GLY A 251 3.70 0.13 -22.56
C GLY A 251 3.36 1.06 -23.73
N LEU A 252 4.06 2.18 -23.92
CA LEU A 252 3.89 3.06 -25.08
C LEU A 252 4.81 2.68 -26.27
N MET A 253 5.83 1.85 -26.02
CA MET A 253 6.80 1.43 -27.04
C MET A 253 6.59 -0.03 -27.42
N THR A 254 6.45 -0.29 -28.72
CA THR A 254 6.31 -1.64 -29.31
C THR A 254 7.66 -2.37 -29.50
N GLU A 255 8.77 -1.72 -29.19
CA GLU A 255 10.10 -2.32 -29.22
C GLU A 255 10.83 -2.12 -27.90
N PRO A 256 11.63 -3.12 -27.44
CA PRO A 256 12.48 -2.94 -26.25
C PRO A 256 13.46 -1.81 -26.56
N CYS A 257 13.24 -0.66 -25.93
CA CYS A 257 14.14 0.46 -26.06
C CYS A 257 15.51 0.07 -25.49
N VAL A 258 16.48 -0.04 -26.39
CA VAL A 258 17.91 0.05 -26.12
C VAL A 258 18.11 1.27 -25.22
N ASP A 259 18.87 1.08 -24.15
CA ASP A 259 19.27 2.05 -23.15
C ASP A 259 19.30 3.49 -23.69
N LEU A 260 18.25 4.25 -23.43
CA LEU A 260 18.30 5.68 -23.53
C LEU A 260 19.12 6.16 -22.34
N GLU A 261 20.44 6.23 -22.53
CA GLU A 261 21.39 6.86 -21.60
C GLU A 261 21.07 8.37 -21.39
N ASP A 262 20.09 8.91 -22.11
CA ASP A 262 19.76 10.31 -22.15
C ASP A 262 18.67 10.65 -21.14
N GLN A 263 19.06 11.42 -20.12
CA GLN A 263 18.28 12.16 -19.12
C GLN A 263 17.99 11.45 -17.79
N LYS A 264 18.98 10.82 -17.19
CA LYS A 264 18.95 10.59 -15.74
C LYS A 264 19.32 11.91 -15.04
N LEU A 265 18.31 12.65 -14.59
CA LEU A 265 18.54 13.80 -13.72
C LEU A 265 18.92 13.29 -12.33
N GLU A 266 20.05 13.80 -11.80
CA GLU A 266 20.50 13.46 -10.45
C GLU A 266 20.20 14.61 -9.50
N LEU A 267 19.55 14.29 -8.37
CA LEU A 267 19.32 15.21 -7.27
C LEU A 267 20.32 14.90 -6.16
N ASN A 268 21.20 15.84 -5.87
CA ASN A 268 22.26 15.72 -4.88
C ASN A 268 21.98 16.62 -3.67
N GLY A 269 22.00 16.05 -2.45
CA GLY A 269 21.73 16.86 -1.25
C GLY A 269 21.79 16.09 0.07
N HIS A 270 21.64 14.78 0.05
CA HIS A 270 21.91 13.92 1.19
C HIS A 270 23.37 13.46 1.21
N THR A 271 23.90 13.17 2.38
CA THR A 271 25.28 12.70 2.59
C THR A 271 25.40 11.21 2.81
N GLU A 272 24.30 10.55 3.14
CA GLU A 272 24.21 9.12 3.41
C GLU A 272 23.04 8.50 2.65
N SER A 273 22.89 7.17 2.77
CA SER A 273 21.89 6.37 2.07
C SER A 273 20.47 6.94 2.19
N ILE A 274 19.75 6.94 1.08
CA ILE A 274 18.32 7.27 1.06
C ILE A 274 17.54 6.08 1.63
N THR A 275 16.71 6.31 2.63
CA THR A 275 15.95 5.27 3.32
C THR A 275 14.50 5.18 2.89
N ALA A 276 13.90 6.32 2.55
CA ALA A 276 12.52 6.37 2.10
C ALA A 276 12.29 7.54 1.14
N LEU A 277 11.42 7.32 0.18
CA LEU A 277 10.94 8.32 -0.76
C LEU A 277 9.42 8.37 -0.74
N THR A 278 8.85 9.55 -0.80
CA THR A 278 7.40 9.75 -0.97
C THR A 278 7.14 11.01 -1.77
N TYR A 279 5.95 11.13 -2.32
CA TYR A 279 5.56 12.31 -3.09
C TYR A 279 4.47 13.09 -2.35
N CYS A 280 4.59 14.40 -2.32
CA CYS A 280 3.59 15.32 -1.78
C CYS A 280 3.18 16.35 -2.85
N LYS A 281 2.16 17.14 -2.58
CA LYS A 281 1.69 18.16 -3.54
C LYS A 281 2.74 19.21 -3.91
N LEU A 282 3.70 19.48 -3.02
CA LEU A 282 4.77 20.45 -3.24
C LEU A 282 5.97 19.87 -4.00
N GLY A 283 6.09 18.54 -4.07
CA GLY A 283 7.17 17.86 -4.74
C GLY A 283 7.59 16.55 -4.08
N LEU A 284 8.81 16.13 -4.37
CA LEU A 284 9.39 14.90 -3.83
C LEU A 284 9.88 15.13 -2.39
N VAL A 285 9.65 14.15 -1.53
CA VAL A 285 10.18 14.09 -0.16
C VAL A 285 11.12 12.91 -0.05
N SER A 286 12.34 13.13 0.39
CA SER A 286 13.34 12.10 0.63
C SER A 286 13.78 12.09 2.09
N ALA A 287 14.00 10.90 2.63
CA ALA A 287 14.60 10.69 3.94
C ALA A 287 15.89 9.91 3.81
N SER A 288 16.83 10.14 4.71
CA SER A 288 18.16 9.53 4.68
C SER A 288 18.64 9.10 6.06
N GLU A 289 19.67 8.26 6.07
CA GLU A 289 20.42 7.88 7.26
C GLU A 289 21.17 9.07 7.88
N ASP A 290 21.39 10.15 7.10
CA ASP A 290 21.96 11.42 7.59
C ASP A 290 21.05 12.16 8.59
N CYS A 291 19.94 11.55 9.02
CA CYS A 291 18.96 12.09 9.95
C CYS A 291 18.20 13.31 9.43
N THR A 292 18.17 13.53 8.13
CA THR A 292 17.45 14.64 7.50
C THR A 292 16.35 14.14 6.56
N VAL A 293 15.29 14.94 6.44
CA VAL A 293 14.28 14.82 5.39
C VAL A 293 14.34 16.06 4.51
N CYS A 294 14.41 15.88 3.20
CA CYS A 294 14.45 16.96 2.23
C CYS A 294 13.16 16.98 1.41
N LEU A 295 12.60 18.18 1.25
CA LEU A 295 11.54 18.47 0.30
C LEU A 295 12.17 19.12 -0.94
N TRP A 296 11.92 18.55 -2.12
CA TRP A 296 12.52 18.97 -3.38
C TRP A 296 11.51 19.60 -4.32
N ASN A 297 11.93 20.68 -4.97
CA ASN A 297 11.33 21.10 -6.22
C ASN A 297 11.95 20.26 -7.34
N VAL A 298 11.19 19.32 -7.88
CA VAL A 298 11.68 18.36 -8.88
C VAL A 298 12.03 19.07 -10.20
N ILE A 299 11.31 20.14 -10.55
CA ILE A 299 11.51 20.87 -11.81
C ILE A 299 12.85 21.60 -11.80
N GLU A 300 13.19 22.23 -10.68
CA GLU A 300 14.43 23.01 -10.53
C GLU A 300 15.58 22.17 -9.98
N GLY A 301 15.31 20.96 -9.47
CA GLY A 301 16.31 20.11 -8.84
C GLY A 301 16.85 20.66 -7.51
N VAL A 302 16.12 21.55 -6.83
CA VAL A 302 16.58 22.29 -5.65
C VAL A 302 15.80 21.84 -4.40
N ILE A 303 16.49 21.83 -3.26
CA ILE A 303 15.86 21.58 -1.96
C ILE A 303 15.07 22.81 -1.53
N ILE A 304 13.74 22.69 -1.43
CA ILE A 304 12.86 23.73 -0.91
C ILE A 304 13.04 23.86 0.61
N ARG A 305 13.09 22.70 1.30
CA ARG A 305 13.15 22.65 2.76
C ARG A 305 13.88 21.42 3.24
N ARG A 306 14.60 21.57 4.36
CA ARG A 306 15.24 20.47 5.08
C ARG A 306 14.70 20.39 6.50
N PHE A 307 14.25 19.20 6.91
CA PHE A 307 13.80 18.91 8.25
C PHE A 307 14.88 18.08 8.94
N ASN A 308 15.37 18.54 10.07
CA ASN A 308 16.41 17.84 10.81
C ASN A 308 15.78 16.97 11.90
N HIS A 309 15.93 15.66 11.78
CA HIS A 309 15.49 14.70 12.79
C HIS A 309 16.68 14.36 13.70
N HIS A 310 16.98 15.23 14.65
CA HIS A 310 18.24 15.28 15.41
C HIS A 310 18.60 14.02 16.24
N LYS A 311 17.86 12.91 16.15
CA LYS A 311 17.96 11.82 17.14
C LYS A 311 18.09 10.41 16.57
N GLY A 312 18.36 10.24 15.29
CA GLY A 312 18.57 8.92 14.68
C GLY A 312 18.19 8.89 13.23
N PHE A 313 18.70 7.90 12.50
CA PHE A 313 18.36 7.75 11.09
C PHE A 313 16.88 7.39 10.90
N ILE A 314 16.35 7.85 9.78
CA ILE A 314 14.94 7.76 9.46
C ILE A 314 14.72 6.47 8.68
N THR A 315 13.70 5.70 9.02
CA THR A 315 13.35 4.46 8.33
C THR A 315 12.12 4.60 7.46
N ASN A 316 11.15 5.40 7.90
CA ASN A 316 9.87 5.52 7.20
C ASN A 316 9.40 6.96 7.14
N VAL A 317 8.79 7.29 6.01
CA VAL A 317 8.16 8.59 5.76
C VAL A 317 6.80 8.36 5.12
N VAL A 318 5.77 9.01 5.66
CA VAL A 318 4.40 8.95 5.13
C VAL A 318 3.81 10.35 5.09
N VAL A 319 3.17 10.69 3.98
CA VAL A 319 2.44 11.96 3.83
C VAL A 319 0.96 11.73 4.15
N ILE A 320 0.41 12.58 5.01
CA ILE A 320 -1.00 12.53 5.43
C ILE A 320 -1.66 13.88 5.24
N PRO A 321 -2.98 13.94 5.00
CA PRO A 321 -3.71 15.20 5.02
C PRO A 321 -3.67 15.83 6.41
N ARG A 322 -3.34 17.11 6.52
CA ARG A 322 -3.32 17.83 7.81
C ARG A 322 -4.70 17.83 8.51
N SER A 323 -5.78 17.77 7.73
CA SER A 323 -7.15 17.66 8.25
C SER A 323 -7.35 16.42 9.14
N SER A 324 -6.60 15.36 8.93
CA SER A 324 -6.65 14.13 9.73
C SER A 324 -6.19 14.34 11.19
N LEU A 325 -5.34 15.33 11.43
CA LEU A 325 -4.81 15.67 12.76
C LEU A 325 -5.74 16.60 13.57
N ILE A 326 -6.75 17.20 12.92
CA ILE A 326 -7.67 18.11 13.58
C ILE A 326 -8.77 17.30 14.25
N PRO A 327 -8.97 17.45 15.58
CA PRO A 327 -10.06 16.77 16.27
C PRO A 327 -11.41 17.22 15.73
N LEU A 328 -12.17 16.31 15.16
CA LEU A 328 -13.54 16.57 14.73
C LEU A 328 -14.43 16.91 15.94
N PRO A 329 -15.38 17.85 15.83
CA PRO A 329 -16.35 18.16 16.88
C PRO A 329 -17.18 16.92 17.25
N ASN A 330 -17.56 16.80 18.53
CA ASN A 330 -18.14 15.58 19.11
C ASN A 330 -19.38 15.03 18.38
N HIS A 331 -20.16 15.87 17.70
CA HIS A 331 -21.34 15.45 16.95
C HIS A 331 -21.01 14.69 15.65
N GLN A 332 -19.89 15.00 15.00
CA GLN A 332 -19.46 14.34 13.77
C GLN A 332 -18.64 13.06 14.02
N ARG A 333 -18.08 12.87 15.24
CA ARG A 333 -17.26 11.69 15.58
C ARG A 333 -18.02 10.37 15.54
N LYS A 334 -19.33 10.37 15.76
CA LYS A 334 -20.15 9.14 15.76
C LYS A 334 -20.31 8.52 14.37
N PHE A 335 -20.20 9.32 13.31
CA PHE A 335 -20.45 8.87 11.93
C PHE A 335 -19.17 8.61 11.11
N THR A 336 -18.00 9.05 11.59
CA THR A 336 -16.76 9.01 10.80
C THR A 336 -15.68 8.08 11.38
N ASN A 337 -15.83 7.58 12.60
CA ASN A 337 -14.85 6.71 13.21
C ASN A 337 -15.00 5.28 12.65
N PHE A 338 -14.02 4.87 11.86
CA PHE A 338 -13.85 3.47 11.48
C PHE A 338 -13.46 2.68 12.73
N PRO A 339 -14.22 1.64 13.13
CA PRO A 339 -13.89 0.85 14.30
C PRO A 339 -12.64 0.01 14.03
N ILE A 340 -11.69 0.02 14.95
CA ILE A 340 -10.50 -0.84 14.90
C ILE A 340 -10.41 -1.63 16.20
N SER A 341 -10.18 -2.93 16.05
CA SER A 341 -9.92 -3.85 17.16
C SER A 341 -8.44 -4.24 17.22
N SER A 342 -7.99 -4.74 18.37
CA SER A 342 -6.65 -5.32 18.49
C SER A 342 -6.51 -6.55 17.59
N LEU A 343 -5.40 -6.63 16.86
CA LEU A 343 -5.14 -7.74 15.96
C LEU A 343 -4.95 -9.04 16.76
N GLN A 344 -5.62 -10.09 16.32
CA GLN A 344 -5.52 -11.41 16.94
C GLN A 344 -4.18 -12.06 16.61
N LYS A 345 -3.66 -12.81 17.59
CA LYS A 345 -2.39 -13.52 17.48
C LYS A 345 -2.52 -14.82 16.67
N CYS A 346 -3.62 -15.55 16.83
CA CYS A 346 -3.87 -16.84 16.18
C CYS A 346 -5.24 -16.81 15.50
N SER A 347 -5.37 -17.51 14.37
CA SER A 347 -6.69 -17.78 13.79
C SER A 347 -7.47 -18.67 14.75
N GLN A 348 -8.71 -18.30 15.04
CA GLN A 348 -9.61 -19.20 15.76
C GLN A 348 -10.01 -20.29 14.77
N GLN A 349 -9.52 -21.52 14.98
CA GLN A 349 -10.07 -22.69 14.34
C GLN A 349 -11.52 -22.80 14.82
N HIS A 350 -12.47 -22.74 13.89
CA HIS A 350 -13.84 -23.12 14.17
C HIS A 350 -13.85 -24.62 14.49
N ASP A 351 -13.88 -24.97 15.76
CA ASP A 351 -14.36 -26.28 16.16
C ASP A 351 -15.84 -26.37 15.75
N PRO A 352 -16.23 -27.32 14.87
CA PRO A 352 -17.59 -27.40 14.40
C PRO A 352 -18.59 -27.90 15.49
N SER A 353 -18.13 -28.11 16.72
CA SER A 353 -18.92 -28.69 17.82
C SER A 353 -19.41 -27.69 18.88
N THR A 354 -19.10 -26.40 18.78
CA THR A 354 -19.63 -25.38 19.70
C THR A 354 -20.39 -24.30 18.95
N THR A 355 -21.58 -24.61 18.50
CA THR A 355 -22.60 -23.62 18.17
C THR A 355 -23.15 -23.00 19.46
N SER A 356 -22.33 -22.22 20.18
CA SER A 356 -22.87 -21.20 21.07
C SER A 356 -23.19 -19.98 20.20
N VAL A 357 -24.43 -19.94 19.73
CA VAL A 357 -25.01 -18.73 19.14
C VAL A 357 -25.12 -17.72 20.26
N THR A 358 -24.06 -16.97 20.53
CA THR A 358 -24.19 -15.68 21.23
C THR A 358 -24.87 -14.75 20.25
N LEU A 359 -26.18 -14.60 20.41
CA LEU A 359 -26.94 -13.50 19.85
C LEU A 359 -26.41 -12.21 20.47
N THR A 360 -25.31 -11.68 19.92
CA THR A 360 -25.03 -10.26 20.05
C THR A 360 -26.20 -9.55 19.35
N PRO A 361 -26.85 -8.58 19.99
CA PRO A 361 -27.86 -7.78 19.31
C PRO A 361 -27.16 -7.19 18.08
N SER A 362 -27.62 -7.61 16.92
CA SER A 362 -27.20 -7.08 15.63
C SER A 362 -27.28 -5.58 15.74
N PRO A 363 -26.18 -4.81 15.58
CA PRO A 363 -26.34 -3.40 15.29
C PRO A 363 -27.23 -3.39 14.06
N GLU A 364 -28.35 -2.70 14.17
CA GLU A 364 -29.31 -2.49 13.11
C GLU A 364 -28.60 -2.48 11.78
N LYS A 365 -29.11 -3.26 10.84
CA LYS A 365 -28.69 -3.32 9.45
C LYS A 365 -28.50 -1.87 8.95
N GLN A 366 -27.35 -1.28 9.23
CA GLN A 366 -26.88 -0.20 8.41
C GLN A 366 -26.59 -0.87 7.07
N GLN A 367 -27.60 -0.83 6.24
CA GLN A 367 -27.45 -1.02 4.81
C GLN A 367 -26.17 -0.31 4.45
N ILE A 368 -25.19 -1.08 3.94
CA ILE A 368 -24.18 -0.55 3.06
C ILE A 368 -25.00 -0.03 1.89
N THR A 369 -25.51 1.18 2.04
CA THR A 369 -25.97 1.97 0.92
C THR A 369 -24.70 2.24 0.15
N HIS A 370 -24.39 1.37 -0.84
CA HIS A 370 -23.74 1.87 -2.01
C HIS A 370 -24.32 3.24 -2.24
N HIS A 371 -23.51 4.28 -2.32
CA HIS A 371 -23.93 5.63 -2.60
C HIS A 371 -24.56 5.71 -4.01
N TYR A 372 -25.64 4.99 -4.21
CA TYR A 372 -26.68 5.41 -5.12
C TYR A 372 -27.32 6.57 -4.40
N GLN A 373 -26.94 7.78 -4.75
CA GLN A 373 -27.67 8.97 -4.31
C GLN A 373 -29.11 8.74 -4.69
N SER A 374 -29.95 8.45 -3.71
CA SER A 374 -31.38 8.27 -3.96
C SER A 374 -31.90 9.59 -4.52
N ALA A 375 -32.96 9.53 -5.33
CA ALA A 375 -33.60 10.74 -5.85
C ALA A 375 -33.95 11.75 -4.73
N LYS A 376 -34.16 11.30 -3.49
CA LYS A 376 -34.33 12.14 -2.30
C LYS A 376 -33.07 12.91 -1.90
N SER A 377 -31.88 12.29 -2.01
CA SER A 377 -30.61 12.99 -1.72
C SER A 377 -30.30 14.03 -2.78
N LEU A 378 -30.61 13.74 -4.05
CA LEU A 378 -30.48 14.70 -5.14
C LEU A 378 -31.46 15.89 -4.96
N ASN A 379 -32.70 15.64 -4.54
CA ASN A 379 -33.67 16.69 -4.25
C ASN A 379 -33.25 17.54 -3.04
N HIS A 380 -32.63 16.97 -2.01
CA HIS A 380 -32.07 17.72 -0.89
C HIS A 380 -30.91 18.62 -1.33
N GLN A 381 -30.03 18.10 -2.20
CA GLN A 381 -28.95 18.91 -2.76
C GLN A 381 -29.43 20.03 -3.68
N ILE A 382 -30.53 19.82 -4.41
CA ILE A 382 -31.17 20.85 -5.23
C ILE A 382 -31.80 21.95 -4.33
N LEU A 383 -32.44 21.58 -3.22
CA LEU A 383 -32.96 22.52 -2.23
C LEU A 383 -31.84 23.31 -1.54
N ASP A 384 -30.71 22.67 -1.21
CA ASP A 384 -29.55 23.35 -0.65
C ASP A 384 -28.93 24.34 -1.66
N LEU A 385 -28.96 24.02 -2.97
CA LEU A 385 -28.52 24.92 -4.06
C LEU A 385 -29.44 26.15 -4.23
N GLU A 386 -30.72 26.00 -3.97
CA GLU A 386 -31.68 27.14 -4.01
C GLU A 386 -31.45 28.12 -2.86
N VAL A 387 -30.90 27.66 -1.74
CA VAL A 387 -30.57 28.49 -0.57
C VAL A 387 -29.26 29.24 -0.73
N GLU A 388 -28.30 28.69 -1.48
CA GLU A 388 -27.00 29.32 -1.75
C GLU A 388 -27.05 30.16 -3.04
N ARG A 389 -27.38 31.45 -2.90
CA ARG A 389 -27.60 32.38 -4.02
C ARG A 389 -26.36 32.94 -4.70
N THR A 390 -25.17 32.40 -4.52
CA THR A 390 -23.99 32.90 -5.22
C THR A 390 -23.69 32.07 -6.47
N PRO A 391 -23.59 32.69 -7.66
CA PRO A 391 -23.34 31.97 -8.93
C PRO A 391 -22.03 31.17 -8.92
N GLU A 392 -21.03 31.59 -8.15
CA GLU A 392 -19.75 30.92 -8.00
C GLU A 392 -19.87 29.58 -7.22
N ALA A 393 -20.71 29.54 -6.16
CA ALA A 393 -20.95 28.31 -5.40
C ALA A 393 -21.72 27.27 -6.22
N VAL A 394 -22.65 27.72 -7.06
CA VAL A 394 -23.42 26.86 -7.97
C VAL A 394 -22.48 26.27 -9.04
N GLN A 395 -21.58 27.06 -9.57
CA GLN A 395 -20.63 26.61 -10.59
C GLN A 395 -19.66 25.57 -10.02
N LEU A 396 -19.14 25.78 -8.83
CA LEU A 396 -18.23 24.84 -8.15
C LEU A 396 -18.91 23.50 -7.83
N LYS A 397 -20.18 23.52 -7.41
CA LYS A 397 -20.98 22.31 -7.19
C LYS A 397 -21.32 21.58 -8.49
N LEU A 398 -21.53 22.31 -9.57
CA LEU A 398 -21.79 21.74 -10.90
C LEU A 398 -20.54 21.02 -11.43
N GLU A 399 -19.36 21.61 -11.28
CA GLU A 399 -18.08 21.03 -11.65
C GLU A 399 -17.79 19.76 -10.83
N THR A 400 -17.98 19.77 -9.50
CA THR A 400 -17.79 18.60 -8.63
C THR A 400 -18.77 17.47 -8.95
N ASN A 401 -20.02 17.78 -9.34
CA ASN A 401 -21.00 16.78 -9.77
C ASN A 401 -20.65 16.16 -11.13
N ILE A 402 -20.10 16.95 -12.07
CA ILE A 402 -19.62 16.46 -13.37
C ILE A 402 -18.44 15.54 -13.17
N GLU A 403 -17.46 15.92 -12.33
CA GLU A 403 -16.32 15.08 -12.00
C GLU A 403 -16.73 13.77 -11.33
N SER A 404 -17.67 13.82 -10.39
CA SER A 404 -18.21 12.64 -9.72
C SER A 404 -18.91 11.69 -10.70
N ARG A 405 -19.68 12.22 -11.66
CA ARG A 405 -20.33 11.42 -12.72
C ARG A 405 -19.32 10.80 -13.65
N LEU A 406 -18.28 11.53 -14.03
CA LEU A 406 -17.18 11.04 -14.87
C LEU A 406 -16.43 9.90 -14.19
N LEU A 407 -16.14 10.04 -12.88
CA LEU A 407 -15.52 9.03 -12.07
C LEU A 407 -16.37 7.75 -12.00
N ILE A 408 -17.69 7.89 -11.71
CA ILE A 408 -18.62 6.75 -11.65
C ILE A 408 -18.73 6.06 -13.00
N THR A 409 -18.77 6.83 -14.11
CA THR A 409 -18.83 6.28 -15.45
C THR A 409 -17.57 5.50 -15.80
N ASN A 410 -16.39 6.00 -15.40
CA ASN A 410 -15.12 5.31 -15.62
C ASN A 410 -15.01 4.04 -14.75
N MET A 411 -15.47 4.09 -13.51
CA MET A 411 -15.50 2.91 -12.64
C MET A 411 -16.45 1.83 -13.17
N THR A 412 -17.65 2.20 -13.64
CA THR A 412 -18.59 1.23 -14.26
C THR A 412 -18.03 0.61 -15.52
N LYS A 413 -17.37 1.39 -16.37
CA LYS A 413 -16.69 0.89 -17.57
C LYS A 413 -15.60 -0.12 -17.21
N HIS A 414 -14.79 0.19 -16.20
CA HIS A 414 -13.74 -0.70 -15.71
C HIS A 414 -14.30 -2.02 -15.14
N VAL A 415 -15.38 -1.96 -14.35
CA VAL A 415 -16.04 -3.17 -13.83
C VAL A 415 -16.60 -4.04 -14.96
N ILE A 416 -17.18 -3.43 -16.00
CA ILE A 416 -17.66 -4.15 -17.19
C ILE A 416 -16.49 -4.80 -17.92
N GLU A 417 -15.39 -4.10 -18.14
CA GLU A 417 -14.18 -4.65 -18.77
C GLU A 417 -13.57 -5.80 -17.95
N MET A 418 -13.51 -5.68 -16.63
CA MET A 418 -13.07 -6.75 -15.74
C MET A 418 -13.98 -7.98 -15.84
N ASN A 419 -15.30 -7.77 -15.80
CA ASN A 419 -16.25 -8.87 -15.93
C ASN A 419 -16.15 -9.58 -17.28
N THR A 420 -15.98 -8.87 -18.37
CA THR A 420 -15.79 -9.48 -19.69
C THR A 420 -14.48 -10.28 -19.76
N ARG A 421 -13.38 -9.79 -19.17
CA ARG A 421 -12.11 -10.54 -19.09
C ARG A 421 -12.24 -11.79 -18.21
N LEU A 422 -12.93 -11.70 -17.08
CA LEU A 422 -13.19 -12.86 -16.23
C LEU A 422 -14.05 -13.91 -16.94
N GLN A 423 -15.08 -13.47 -17.66
CA GLN A 423 -15.93 -14.36 -18.46
C GLN A 423 -15.16 -15.07 -19.57
N SER A 424 -14.29 -14.35 -20.30
CA SER A 424 -13.45 -14.97 -21.33
C SER A 424 -12.49 -16.01 -20.72
N ARG A 425 -11.88 -15.70 -19.58
CA ARG A 425 -10.95 -16.61 -18.89
C ARG A 425 -11.66 -17.86 -18.32
N VAL A 426 -12.89 -17.70 -17.84
CA VAL A 426 -13.73 -18.84 -17.41
C VAL A 426 -14.07 -19.73 -18.62
N LEU A 427 -14.38 -19.13 -19.78
CA LEU A 427 -14.62 -19.88 -21.01
C LEU A 427 -13.38 -20.64 -21.48
N ASP A 428 -12.20 -20.00 -21.46
CA ASP A 428 -10.93 -20.64 -21.81
C ASP A 428 -10.63 -21.85 -20.88
N LEU A 429 -10.81 -21.67 -19.57
CA LEU A 429 -10.61 -22.76 -18.59
C LEU A 429 -11.62 -23.89 -18.76
N THR A 430 -12.87 -23.58 -19.08
CA THR A 430 -13.88 -24.62 -19.36
C THR A 430 -13.57 -25.38 -20.64
N GLN A 431 -13.07 -24.71 -21.70
CA GLN A 431 -12.64 -25.37 -22.92
C GLN A 431 -11.42 -26.28 -22.68
N LEU A 432 -10.43 -25.82 -21.93
CA LEU A 432 -9.27 -26.66 -21.55
C LEU A 432 -9.70 -27.89 -20.78
N ARG A 433 -10.64 -27.76 -19.84
CA ARG A 433 -11.15 -28.88 -19.04
C ARG A 433 -11.95 -29.89 -19.87
N ILE A 434 -12.67 -29.42 -20.90
CA ILE A 434 -13.37 -30.29 -21.85
C ILE A 434 -12.35 -31.08 -22.69
N LEU A 435 -11.32 -30.41 -23.21
CA LEU A 435 -10.25 -31.05 -23.98
C LEU A 435 -9.42 -32.06 -23.15
N GLU A 436 -9.20 -31.80 -21.87
CA GLU A 436 -8.57 -32.77 -20.95
C GLU A 436 -9.45 -33.98 -20.69
N ASN A 437 -10.76 -33.78 -20.55
CA ASN A 437 -11.71 -34.89 -20.38
C ASN A 437 -11.86 -35.75 -21.64
N GLU A 438 -11.81 -35.13 -22.83
CA GLU A 438 -11.81 -35.86 -24.11
C GLU A 438 -10.54 -36.71 -24.29
N LYS A 439 -9.37 -36.17 -23.89
CA LYS A 439 -8.10 -36.94 -23.92
C LYS A 439 -8.05 -38.11 -22.91
N ASN A 440 -8.82 -38.04 -21.85
CA ASN A 440 -8.89 -39.12 -20.83
C ASN A 440 -9.98 -40.15 -21.15
N GLN A 441 -10.77 -39.99 -22.20
CA GLN A 441 -11.81 -40.94 -22.62
C GLN A 441 -11.38 -41.89 -23.74
N ASP A 442 -10.19 -41.69 -24.36
CA ASP A 442 -9.65 -42.63 -25.32
C ASP A 442 -8.50 -43.43 -24.70
N PRO A 443 -8.80 -44.50 -23.97
CA PRO A 443 -8.15 -45.76 -24.19
C PRO A 443 -9.10 -46.95 -23.96
N GLU A 444 -9.49 -47.62 -25.00
CA GLU A 444 -9.87 -49.05 -25.03
C GLU A 444 -10.75 -49.30 -26.26
N ASP A 445 -10.14 -49.35 -27.42
CA ASP A 445 -10.63 -50.20 -28.50
C ASP A 445 -9.51 -50.34 -29.56
N ASN A 446 -8.55 -51.24 -29.25
CA ASN A 446 -7.79 -51.96 -30.25
C ASN A 446 -6.98 -53.08 -29.59
N SER A 447 -7.62 -54.21 -29.38
CA SER A 447 -6.97 -55.52 -29.31
C SER A 447 -7.79 -56.54 -30.05
#